data_b0f17f47d5676439c8f204739484efc1
#
_entry.id   b0f17f47d5676439c8f204739484efc1
#
_cell.length_a   1.000
_cell.length_b   1.000
_cell.length_c   1.000
_cell.angle_alpha   90.00
_cell.angle_beta   90.00
_cell.angle_gamma   90.00
#
_symmetry.space_group_name_H-M   'P 1'
#
loop_
_entity.id
_entity.type
_entity.pdbx_description
1 polymer ?
#
loop_
_entity_poly.entity_id
_entity_poly.type
_entity_poly.pdbx_seq_one_letter_code
_entity_poly.pdbx_strand_id
1 'polypeptide(L)'
;ILKICKKHNLYLIEDAAEVIGLKYKNRMCGSFGNLSTFSFYANKQITTGEGGMISTNNFKLYKKCQSLRNLCFGKKQRFNHEDIGWNYRITNIQATLGLSQLKNLNNIVKKKMYIGKYYYKKLSKNKNIYMTPPKKSSMRSSS
;
A
#
# COMPACT_ATOMS: atom_id res chain seq x y z
N ILE A 1 15.16 7.79 -7.69
CA ILE A 1 14.91 6.38 -8.04
C ILE A 1 14.30 6.29 -9.43
N LEU A 2 13.13 6.91 -9.74
CA LEU A 2 12.46 6.81 -11.05
C LEU A 2 13.37 7.12 -12.25
N LYS A 3 14.21 8.18 -12.15
CA LYS A 3 15.17 8.51 -13.19
C LYS A 3 16.22 7.41 -13.40
N ILE A 4 16.67 6.77 -12.32
CA ILE A 4 17.63 5.65 -12.39
C ILE A 4 16.97 4.44 -13.04
N CYS A 5 15.76 4.06 -12.60
CA CYS A 5 15.02 2.95 -13.19
C CYS A 5 14.81 3.15 -14.71
N LYS A 6 14.41 4.37 -15.10
CA LYS A 6 14.26 4.70 -16.54
C LYS A 6 15.58 4.62 -17.32
N LYS A 7 16.68 5.14 -16.75
CA LYS A 7 18.00 5.12 -17.39
C LYS A 7 18.51 3.70 -17.62
N HIS A 8 18.23 2.79 -16.68
CA HIS A 8 18.73 1.42 -16.71
C HIS A 8 17.68 0.37 -17.12
N ASN A 9 16.52 0.81 -17.62
CA ASN A 9 15.40 -0.06 -18.02
C ASN A 9 14.99 -1.06 -16.93
N LEU A 10 14.90 -0.59 -15.67
CA LEU A 10 14.53 -1.40 -14.52
C LEU A 10 13.06 -1.26 -14.17
N TYR A 11 12.44 -2.35 -13.74
CA TYR A 11 11.13 -2.30 -13.08
C TYR A 11 11.27 -1.75 -11.67
N LEU A 12 10.29 -0.95 -11.26
CA LEU A 12 10.17 -0.43 -9.90
C LEU A 12 8.94 -1.04 -9.22
N ILE A 13 9.15 -1.73 -8.13
CA ILE A 13 8.09 -2.15 -7.21
C ILE A 13 8.11 -1.18 -6.02
N GLU A 14 6.98 -0.53 -5.77
CA GLU A 14 6.82 0.38 -4.64
C GLU A 14 6.19 -0.36 -3.46
N ASP A 15 6.91 -0.48 -2.37
CA ASP A 15 6.31 -0.92 -1.11
C ASP A 15 5.55 0.25 -0.47
N ALA A 16 4.24 0.22 -0.58
CA ALA A 16 3.32 1.21 -0.06
C ALA A 16 2.53 0.71 1.17
N ALA A 17 3.03 -0.34 1.84
CA ALA A 17 2.35 -1.00 2.95
C ALA A 17 2.04 -0.07 4.14
N GLU A 18 2.80 1.02 4.31
CA GLU A 18 2.67 1.96 5.44
C GLU A 18 2.13 3.35 5.05
N VAL A 19 1.79 3.57 3.77
CA VAL A 19 1.57 4.92 3.25
C VAL A 19 0.21 5.14 2.58
N ILE A 20 -0.78 4.30 2.89
CA ILE A 20 -2.15 4.48 2.37
C ILE A 20 -2.68 5.87 2.75
N GLY A 21 -3.17 6.61 1.75
CA GLY A 21 -3.71 7.97 1.94
C GLY A 21 -2.66 9.08 2.02
N LEU A 22 -1.37 8.77 1.89
CA LEU A 22 -0.31 9.76 1.90
C LEU A 22 0.11 10.19 0.49
N LYS A 23 0.65 11.41 0.39
CA LYS A 23 1.19 11.97 -0.85
C LYS A 23 2.66 12.37 -0.70
N TYR A 24 3.42 12.13 -1.73
CA TYR A 24 4.76 12.69 -1.91
C TYR A 24 4.76 13.63 -3.10
N LYS A 25 5.11 14.91 -2.90
CA LYS A 25 5.09 15.96 -3.94
C LYS A 25 3.75 15.99 -4.71
N ASN A 26 2.63 16.01 -3.99
CA ASN A 26 1.26 16.03 -4.50
C ASN A 26 0.82 14.77 -5.28
N ARG A 27 1.63 13.73 -5.39
CA ARG A 27 1.30 12.46 -6.01
C ARG A 27 1.08 11.40 -4.93
N MET A 28 0.03 10.58 -5.08
CA MET A 28 -0.28 9.52 -4.13
C MET A 28 0.86 8.51 -4.01
N CYS A 29 1.26 8.18 -2.79
CA CYS A 29 2.13 7.04 -2.54
C CYS A 29 1.41 5.76 -2.98
N GLY A 30 2.16 4.82 -3.56
CA GLY A 30 1.58 3.64 -4.22
C GLY A 30 1.23 3.86 -5.70
N SER A 31 1.64 4.99 -6.29
CA SER A 31 1.40 5.28 -7.71
C SER A 31 2.67 5.50 -8.53
N PHE A 32 3.85 5.37 -7.92
CA PHE A 32 5.13 5.67 -8.58
C PHE A 32 5.74 4.48 -9.31
N GLY A 33 5.54 3.26 -8.80
CA GLY A 33 6.11 2.04 -9.36
C GLY A 33 5.38 1.52 -10.60
N ASN A 34 6.01 0.55 -11.26
CA ASN A 34 5.33 -0.29 -12.26
C ASN A 34 4.26 -1.16 -11.60
N LEU A 35 4.55 -1.59 -10.37
CA LEU A 35 3.65 -2.23 -9.41
C LEU A 35 3.79 -1.51 -8.07
N SER A 36 2.72 -1.51 -7.28
CA SER A 36 2.77 -1.04 -5.89
C SER A 36 2.00 -2.01 -5.00
N THR A 37 2.56 -2.29 -3.82
CA THR A 37 1.98 -3.23 -2.86
C THR A 37 1.44 -2.48 -1.65
N PHE A 38 0.25 -2.87 -1.19
CA PHE A 38 -0.40 -2.33 -0.01
C PHE A 38 -0.70 -3.46 0.97
N SER A 39 -0.63 -3.18 2.26
CA SER A 39 -0.98 -4.11 3.33
C SER A 39 -2.28 -3.70 4.00
N PHE A 40 -3.13 -4.69 4.29
CA PHE A 40 -4.33 -4.55 5.09
C PHE A 40 -4.23 -5.35 6.41
N TYR A 41 -2.99 -5.54 6.89
CA TYR A 41 -2.74 -6.14 8.19
C TYR A 41 -3.35 -5.32 9.33
N ALA A 42 -3.54 -5.93 10.50
CA ALA A 42 -4.31 -5.39 11.62
C ALA A 42 -3.88 -3.98 12.07
N ASN A 43 -2.59 -3.61 11.97
CA ASN A 43 -2.06 -2.33 12.45
C ASN A 43 -2.03 -1.21 11.38
N LYS A 44 -2.49 -1.47 10.16
CA LYS A 44 -2.42 -0.51 9.05
C LYS A 44 -3.48 0.60 9.17
N GLN A 45 -3.46 1.55 8.24
CA GLN A 45 -4.43 2.66 8.19
C GLN A 45 -5.86 2.15 8.00
N ILE A 46 -6.01 1.16 7.13
CA ILE A 46 -7.21 0.34 6.99
C ILE A 46 -6.79 -1.12 7.12
N THR A 47 -7.65 -1.93 7.69
CA THR A 47 -7.34 -3.35 7.91
C THR A 47 -8.49 -4.25 7.50
N THR A 48 -8.14 -5.44 7.04
CA THR A 48 -9.07 -6.55 6.81
C THR A 48 -8.71 -7.77 7.68
N GLY A 49 -7.99 -7.51 8.81
CA GLY A 49 -7.33 -8.51 9.63
C GLY A 49 -6.03 -8.95 8.99
N GLU A 50 -6.12 -9.69 7.93
CA GLU A 50 -5.06 -10.05 6.98
C GLU A 50 -5.50 -9.62 5.58
N GLY A 51 -4.53 -9.36 4.70
CA GLY A 51 -4.80 -9.02 3.32
C GLY A 51 -3.83 -8.00 2.74
N GLY A 52 -3.96 -7.78 1.44
CA GLY A 52 -3.16 -6.81 0.70
C GLY A 52 -3.75 -6.53 -0.67
N MET A 53 -3.14 -5.58 -1.34
CA MET A 53 -3.52 -5.20 -2.70
C MET A 53 -2.28 -4.89 -3.52
N ILE A 54 -2.34 -5.21 -4.80
CA ILE A 54 -1.36 -4.76 -5.79
C ILE A 54 -2.08 -3.80 -6.74
N SER A 55 -1.47 -2.65 -7.01
CA SER A 55 -1.93 -1.73 -8.05
C SER A 55 -0.91 -1.60 -9.18
N THR A 56 -1.40 -1.45 -10.41
CA THR A 56 -0.58 -1.21 -11.59
C THR A 56 -1.41 -0.58 -12.70
N ASN A 57 -0.77 0.26 -13.53
CA ASN A 57 -1.35 0.76 -14.78
C ASN A 57 -0.94 -0.09 -16.00
N ASN A 58 -0.14 -1.13 -15.81
CA ASN A 58 0.29 -2.03 -16.87
C ASN A 58 -0.64 -3.25 -16.97
N PHE A 59 -1.39 -3.35 -18.05
CA PHE A 59 -2.37 -4.42 -18.25
C PHE A 59 -1.74 -5.83 -18.25
N LYS A 60 -0.53 -6.01 -18.80
CA LYS A 60 0.16 -7.31 -18.78
C LYS A 60 0.51 -7.73 -17.34
N LEU A 61 1.04 -6.80 -16.55
CA LEU A 61 1.34 -7.05 -15.12
C LEU A 61 0.06 -7.33 -14.32
N TYR A 62 -1.02 -6.57 -14.57
CA TYR A 62 -2.32 -6.83 -13.96
C TYR A 62 -2.80 -8.27 -14.23
N LYS A 63 -2.76 -8.72 -15.50
CA LYS A 63 -3.15 -10.09 -15.85
C LYS A 63 -2.28 -11.15 -15.21
N LYS A 64 -0.96 -10.94 -15.16
CA LYS A 64 -0.05 -11.88 -14.47
C LYS A 64 -0.34 -11.96 -12.97
N CYS A 65 -0.51 -10.81 -12.29
CA CYS A 65 -0.88 -10.77 -10.86
C CYS A 65 -2.25 -11.44 -10.62
N GLN A 66 -3.23 -11.22 -11.49
CA GLN A 66 -4.56 -11.83 -11.39
C GLN A 66 -4.47 -13.36 -11.50
N SER A 67 -3.65 -13.88 -12.40
CA SER A 67 -3.42 -15.32 -12.58
C SER A 67 -2.71 -15.91 -11.35
N LEU A 68 -1.58 -15.33 -10.95
CA LEU A 68 -0.79 -15.79 -9.80
C LEU A 68 -1.62 -15.83 -8.50
N ARG A 69 -2.41 -14.80 -8.25
CA ARG A 69 -3.31 -14.71 -7.09
C ARG A 69 -4.38 -15.80 -7.06
N ASN A 70 -4.74 -16.32 -8.21
CA ASN A 70 -5.82 -17.29 -8.40
C ASN A 70 -5.29 -18.65 -8.85
N LEU A 71 -4.20 -19.12 -8.25
CA LEU A 71 -3.67 -20.47 -8.47
C LEU A 71 -3.23 -20.75 -9.93
N CYS A 72 -3.06 -19.73 -10.76
CA CYS A 72 -2.75 -19.87 -12.19
C CYS A 72 -3.69 -20.84 -12.92
N PHE A 73 -4.97 -20.83 -12.59
CA PHE A 73 -5.96 -21.64 -13.29
C PHE A 73 -5.98 -21.34 -14.79
N GLY A 74 -6.00 -22.40 -15.58
CA GLY A 74 -6.13 -22.31 -17.03
C GLY A 74 -7.45 -21.69 -17.47
N LYS A 75 -7.42 -20.99 -18.61
CA LYS A 75 -8.61 -20.32 -19.15
C LYS A 75 -9.68 -21.30 -19.63
N LYS A 76 -9.27 -22.48 -20.12
CA LYS A 76 -10.17 -23.50 -20.67
C LYS A 76 -10.67 -24.49 -19.61
N GLN A 77 -9.83 -24.82 -18.64
CA GLN A 77 -10.14 -25.75 -17.57
C GLN A 77 -9.73 -25.18 -16.22
N ARG A 78 -10.69 -24.99 -15.31
CA ARG A 78 -10.49 -24.34 -14.03
C ARG A 78 -9.42 -25.01 -13.13
N PHE A 79 -9.30 -26.32 -13.16
CA PHE A 79 -8.37 -27.06 -12.29
C PHE A 79 -7.08 -27.48 -13.02
N ASN A 80 -6.86 -26.99 -14.25
CA ASN A 80 -5.61 -27.12 -14.95
C ASN A 80 -4.75 -25.88 -14.66
N HIS A 81 -3.62 -26.06 -13.97
CA HIS A 81 -2.73 -24.96 -13.57
C HIS A 81 -1.70 -24.73 -14.70
N GLU A 82 -1.65 -23.53 -15.25
CA GLU A 82 -0.70 -23.14 -16.28
C GLU A 82 0.68 -22.74 -15.73
N ASP A 83 0.76 -22.46 -14.41
CA ASP A 83 1.99 -22.04 -13.71
C ASP A 83 1.79 -22.27 -12.21
N ILE A 84 2.85 -22.07 -11.40
CA ILE A 84 2.75 -22.05 -9.94
C ILE A 84 2.06 -20.75 -9.52
N GLY A 85 0.96 -20.87 -8.80
CA GLY A 85 0.18 -19.76 -8.28
C GLY A 85 -0.30 -20.01 -6.86
N TRP A 86 -0.92 -18.98 -6.26
CA TRP A 86 -1.34 -19.00 -4.86
C TRP A 86 -2.82 -18.65 -4.70
N ASN A 87 -3.42 -19.08 -3.62
CA ASN A 87 -4.72 -18.58 -3.23
C ASN A 87 -4.54 -17.33 -2.36
N TYR A 88 -4.34 -16.19 -3.01
CA TYR A 88 -4.23 -14.87 -2.38
C TYR A 88 -5.46 -14.01 -2.66
N ARG A 89 -6.62 -14.64 -2.80
CA ARG A 89 -7.88 -13.92 -2.97
C ARG A 89 -8.38 -13.39 -1.63
N ILE A 90 -8.69 -12.10 -1.58
CA ILE A 90 -9.41 -11.52 -0.46
C ILE A 90 -10.88 -12.00 -0.50
N THR A 91 -11.45 -12.33 0.65
CA THR A 91 -12.85 -12.71 0.75
C THR A 91 -13.76 -11.48 0.71
N ASN A 92 -15.04 -11.68 0.37
CA ASN A 92 -16.04 -10.60 0.37
C ASN A 92 -16.20 -9.98 1.77
N ILE A 93 -16.10 -10.77 2.83
CA ILE A 93 -16.16 -10.29 4.22
C ILE A 93 -14.99 -9.34 4.49
N GLN A 94 -13.78 -9.76 4.17
CA GLN A 94 -12.58 -8.92 4.31
C GLN A 94 -12.68 -7.64 3.46
N ALA A 95 -13.13 -7.76 2.20
CA ALA A 95 -13.30 -6.62 1.31
C ALA A 95 -14.31 -5.61 1.87
N THR A 96 -15.40 -6.07 2.46
CA THR A 96 -16.43 -5.22 3.09
C THR A 96 -15.88 -4.46 4.28
N LEU A 97 -15.07 -5.13 5.15
CA LEU A 97 -14.37 -4.46 6.25
C LEU A 97 -13.44 -3.36 5.75
N GLY A 98 -12.66 -3.63 4.69
CA GLY A 98 -11.77 -2.65 4.08
C GLY A 98 -12.52 -1.47 3.49
N LEU A 99 -13.59 -1.71 2.74
CA LEU A 99 -14.42 -0.68 2.10
C LEU A 99 -15.09 0.26 3.11
N SER A 100 -15.57 -0.28 4.24
CA SER A 100 -16.17 0.55 5.30
C SER A 100 -15.18 1.56 5.88
N GLN A 101 -13.94 1.13 6.11
CA GLN A 101 -12.87 1.98 6.62
C GLN A 101 -12.34 2.95 5.57
N LEU A 102 -12.28 2.55 4.29
CA LEU A 102 -11.83 3.39 3.19
C LEU A 102 -12.66 4.66 3.06
N LYS A 103 -13.97 4.59 3.30
CA LYS A 103 -14.86 5.76 3.33
C LYS A 103 -14.43 6.82 4.36
N ASN A 104 -13.76 6.39 5.44
CA ASN A 104 -13.30 7.26 6.52
C ASN A 104 -11.78 7.47 6.52
N LEU A 105 -11.06 7.10 5.46
CA LEU A 105 -9.60 7.09 5.39
C LEU A 105 -8.99 8.46 5.74
N ASN A 106 -9.55 9.55 5.25
CA ASN A 106 -9.03 10.90 5.52
C ASN A 106 -9.01 11.22 7.02
N ASN A 107 -10.05 10.84 7.76
CA ASN A 107 -10.10 11.06 9.21
C ASN A 107 -9.11 10.15 9.95
N ILE A 108 -8.96 8.91 9.50
CA ILE A 108 -7.97 7.96 10.06
C ILE A 108 -6.57 8.52 9.89
N VAL A 109 -6.21 8.98 8.69
CA VAL A 109 -4.90 9.58 8.41
C VAL A 109 -4.68 10.84 9.25
N LYS A 110 -5.66 11.76 9.33
CA LYS A 110 -5.58 12.96 10.18
C LYS A 110 -5.33 12.59 11.64
N LYS A 111 -6.04 11.58 12.17
CA LYS A 111 -5.88 11.11 13.54
C LYS A 111 -4.48 10.54 13.80
N LYS A 112 -3.97 9.67 12.89
CA LYS A 112 -2.61 9.12 13.00
C LYS A 112 -1.55 10.22 12.94
N MET A 113 -1.71 11.22 12.07
CA MET A 113 -0.80 12.37 12.01
C MET A 113 -0.83 13.19 13.29
N TYR A 114 -2.01 13.42 13.87
CA TYR A 114 -2.15 14.09 15.16
C TYR A 114 -1.42 13.32 16.28
N ILE A 115 -1.62 12.00 16.37
CA ILE A 115 -0.96 11.13 17.34
C ILE A 115 0.56 11.24 17.19
N GLY A 116 1.09 11.11 15.96
CA GLY A 116 2.53 11.23 15.72
C GLY A 116 3.11 12.57 16.14
N LYS A 117 2.41 13.69 15.85
CA LYS A 117 2.82 15.03 16.32
C LYS A 117 2.77 15.15 17.84
N TYR A 118 1.78 14.54 18.48
CA TYR A 118 1.65 14.56 19.94
C TYR A 118 2.83 13.82 20.59
N TYR A 119 3.15 12.62 20.14
CA TYR A 119 4.32 11.88 20.62
C TYR A 119 5.61 12.66 20.40
N TYR A 120 5.80 13.21 19.21
CA TYR A 120 6.98 14.03 18.94
C TYR A 120 7.11 15.19 19.92
N LYS A 121 6.03 15.96 20.12
CA LYS A 121 6.01 17.10 21.06
C LYS A 121 6.37 16.68 22.50
N LYS A 122 5.91 15.50 22.95
CA LYS A 122 6.13 15.03 24.33
C LYS A 122 7.50 14.41 24.52
N LEU A 123 8.02 13.68 23.56
CA LEU A 123 9.18 12.81 23.72
C LEU A 123 10.48 13.39 23.12
N SER A 124 10.41 14.32 22.14
CA SER A 124 11.59 14.85 21.45
C SER A 124 12.59 15.59 22.35
N LYS A 125 12.17 16.02 23.53
CA LYS A 125 13.04 16.67 24.54
C LYS A 125 13.77 15.67 25.43
N ASN A 126 13.40 14.40 25.42
CA ASN A 126 14.06 13.37 26.22
C ASN A 126 15.35 12.93 25.53
N LYS A 127 16.49 13.16 26.18
CA LYS A 127 17.83 12.84 25.63
C LYS A 127 18.05 11.35 25.35
N ASN A 128 17.29 10.48 26.00
CA ASN A 128 17.37 9.02 25.83
C ASN A 128 16.49 8.49 24.69
N ILE A 129 15.72 9.37 24.01
CA ILE A 129 14.81 8.98 22.93
C ILE A 129 15.18 9.76 21.67
N TYR A 130 15.61 9.03 20.65
CA TYR A 130 15.80 9.63 19.32
C TYR A 130 14.48 9.59 18.53
N MET A 131 14.03 10.76 18.11
CA MET A 131 12.83 10.89 17.25
C MET A 131 13.17 11.66 15.98
N THR A 132 12.82 11.09 14.83
CA THR A 132 12.92 11.79 13.56
C THR A 132 11.91 12.94 13.52
N PRO A 133 12.35 14.19 13.29
CA PRO A 133 11.43 15.32 13.23
C PRO A 133 10.46 15.17 12.03
N PRO A 134 9.18 15.56 12.20
CA PRO A 134 8.23 15.56 11.11
C PRO A 134 8.68 16.56 10.03
N LYS A 135 8.94 16.07 8.82
CA LYS A 135 9.35 16.94 7.70
C LYS A 135 8.22 17.89 7.31
N LYS A 136 8.50 19.19 7.29
CA LYS A 136 7.52 20.27 7.02
C LYS A 136 6.88 20.25 5.62
N SER A 137 7.38 19.49 4.64
CA SER A 137 6.99 19.73 3.24
C SER A 137 6.72 18.52 2.35
N SER A 138 6.90 17.28 2.78
CA SER A 138 6.85 16.16 1.83
C SER A 138 5.60 15.27 1.90
N MET A 139 4.82 15.39 2.96
CA MET A 139 3.60 14.59 3.14
C MET A 139 2.44 15.52 3.52
N ARG A 140 1.67 15.95 2.53
CA ARG A 140 0.38 16.62 2.77
C ARG A 140 -0.72 15.57 2.63
N SER A 141 -1.60 15.47 3.64
CA SER A 141 -2.86 14.76 3.50
C SER A 141 -3.71 15.44 2.41
N SER A 142 -4.40 14.67 1.61
CA SER A 142 -5.44 15.21 0.74
C SER A 142 -6.52 15.87 1.61
N SER A 143 -6.71 17.16 1.46
CA SER A 143 -7.93 17.85 1.84
C SER A 143 -9.03 17.52 0.84
#